data_f09fca1ec6b65bffd8ca10c0e22654f3
#
_entry.id   f09fca1ec6b65bffd8ca10c0e22654f3
#
_cell.length_a   1.000
_cell.length_b   1.000
_cell.length_c   1.000
_cell.angle_alpha   90.00
_cell.angle_beta   90.00
_cell.angle_gamma   90.00
#
_symmetry.space_group_name_H-M   'P 1'
#
loop_
_entity.id
_entity.type
_entity.pdbx_description
1 polymer ?
#
loop_
_entity_poly.entity_id
_entity_poly.type
_entity_poly.pdbx_seq_one_letter_code
_entity_poly.pdbx_strand_id
1 'polypeptide(L)'
;ASNRFGLYKAHPGSVQEAIANYRALFTDPNVAGEEAIFIKGYGAPGTRIAHDYDAWNNPNQNAEGFPHRGRTNPILELIDLYEDYTNPGHAAPIITTEDGKVSDNEGYRPYVAYRHFDSPEEIFKHKDARFFACITYPNSVWKGKKIVIQGGVIKPNGDLMSSPGACEHNGKTYYTFGAQFSKDYSGFDGTPNCTRTGFLMRKFLNENLTVTKELQSTTDFMDFRYAEILLNF
;
A
#
# COMPACT_ATOMS: atom_id res chain seq x y z
N ALA A 1 10.12 -27.06 -26.31
CA ALA A 1 9.58 -26.61 -25.03
C ALA A 1 8.19 -26.07 -25.29
N SER A 2 7.16 -26.57 -24.59
CA SER A 2 5.80 -26.04 -24.73
C SER A 2 5.78 -24.64 -24.13
N ASN A 3 5.44 -23.63 -24.91
CA ASN A 3 5.18 -22.26 -24.44
C ASN A 3 3.88 -22.20 -23.61
N ARG A 4 3.81 -22.99 -22.54
CA ARG A 4 2.62 -23.07 -21.69
C ARG A 4 2.51 -21.85 -20.77
N PHE A 5 3.64 -21.29 -20.34
CA PHE A 5 3.70 -20.15 -19.43
C PHE A 5 4.49 -19.01 -20.05
N GLY A 6 4.08 -17.79 -19.75
CA GLY A 6 4.72 -16.55 -20.14
C GLY A 6 4.49 -15.47 -19.08
N LEU A 7 5.20 -14.35 -19.20
CA LEU A 7 4.91 -13.18 -18.36
C LEU A 7 3.65 -12.48 -18.88
N TYR A 8 2.69 -12.25 -18.02
CA TYR A 8 1.48 -11.53 -18.36
C TYR A 8 1.81 -10.09 -18.74
N LYS A 9 1.50 -9.71 -19.99
CA LYS A 9 1.72 -8.35 -20.52
C LYS A 9 3.09 -7.78 -20.16
N ALA A 10 4.15 -8.49 -20.50
CA ALA A 10 5.54 -8.19 -20.16
C ALA A 10 6.05 -6.81 -20.64
N HIS A 11 5.38 -6.21 -21.62
CA HIS A 11 5.79 -4.94 -22.25
C HIS A 11 4.68 -3.89 -22.18
N PRO A 12 4.42 -3.30 -20.98
CA PRO A 12 3.42 -2.25 -20.82
C PRO A 12 3.86 -0.96 -21.53
N GLY A 13 2.92 -0.25 -22.14
CA GLY A 13 3.19 1.02 -22.82
C GLY A 13 3.31 2.24 -21.88
N SER A 14 2.99 2.09 -20.61
CA SER A 14 3.07 3.14 -19.60
C SER A 14 3.21 2.57 -18.18
N VAL A 15 3.63 3.40 -17.22
CA VAL A 15 3.68 3.04 -15.80
C VAL A 15 2.29 2.69 -15.27
N GLN A 16 1.27 3.43 -15.66
CA GLN A 16 -0.12 3.19 -15.27
C GLN A 16 -0.60 1.83 -15.77
N GLU A 17 -0.26 1.47 -17.00
CA GLU A 17 -0.57 0.15 -17.55
C GLU A 17 0.20 -0.95 -16.81
N ALA A 18 1.48 -0.74 -16.49
CA ALA A 18 2.27 -1.66 -15.69
C ALA A 18 1.64 -1.91 -14.31
N ILE A 19 1.19 -0.85 -13.63
CA ILE A 19 0.50 -0.94 -12.34
C ILE A 19 -0.80 -1.75 -12.48
N ALA A 20 -1.61 -1.45 -13.50
CA ALA A 20 -2.89 -2.12 -13.75
C ALA A 20 -2.68 -3.61 -14.06
N ASN A 21 -1.72 -3.93 -14.93
CA ASN A 21 -1.37 -5.30 -15.30
C ASN A 21 -0.89 -6.10 -14.09
N TYR A 22 -0.03 -5.52 -13.27
CA TYR A 22 0.48 -6.19 -12.08
C TYR A 22 -0.62 -6.42 -11.02
N ARG A 23 -1.58 -5.51 -10.87
CA ARG A 23 -2.77 -5.72 -10.02
C ARG A 23 -3.65 -6.84 -10.56
N ALA A 24 -3.98 -6.79 -11.86
CA ALA A 24 -4.82 -7.80 -12.51
C ALA A 24 -4.27 -9.21 -12.31
N LEU A 25 -2.96 -9.37 -12.40
CA LEU A 25 -2.28 -10.66 -12.19
C LEU A 25 -2.65 -11.33 -10.85
N PHE A 26 -2.92 -10.55 -9.80
CA PHE A 26 -3.23 -11.05 -8.46
C PHE A 26 -4.71 -10.96 -8.08
N THR A 27 -5.56 -10.35 -8.90
CA THR A 27 -6.97 -10.12 -8.55
C THR A 27 -7.96 -10.56 -9.61
N ASP A 28 -7.50 -10.85 -10.84
CA ASP A 28 -8.34 -11.33 -11.93
C ASP A 28 -7.96 -12.80 -12.28
N PRO A 29 -8.83 -13.77 -11.94
CA PRO A 29 -8.55 -15.17 -12.20
C PRO A 29 -8.43 -15.50 -13.70
N ASN A 30 -8.98 -14.66 -14.60
CA ASN A 30 -8.92 -14.91 -16.04
C ASN A 30 -7.53 -14.64 -16.62
N VAL A 31 -6.72 -13.81 -15.97
CA VAL A 31 -5.37 -13.45 -16.47
C VAL A 31 -4.25 -14.16 -15.72
N ALA A 32 -4.51 -14.63 -14.52
CA ALA A 32 -3.51 -15.34 -13.71
C ALA A 32 -2.95 -16.60 -14.42
N GLY A 33 -3.77 -17.29 -15.19
CA GLY A 33 -3.42 -18.56 -15.86
C GLY A 33 -2.27 -18.49 -16.86
N GLU A 34 -1.91 -17.30 -17.36
CA GLU A 34 -0.77 -17.15 -18.27
C GLU A 34 0.57 -17.28 -17.52
N GLU A 35 0.63 -16.81 -16.29
CA GLU A 35 1.87 -16.72 -15.52
C GLU A 35 1.87 -17.65 -14.30
N ALA A 36 0.72 -17.94 -13.73
CA ALA A 36 0.61 -18.74 -12.52
C ALA A 36 0.91 -20.22 -12.77
N ILE A 37 1.82 -20.77 -11.99
CA ILE A 37 2.17 -22.20 -12.01
C ILE A 37 1.39 -22.92 -10.91
N PHE A 38 1.30 -22.33 -9.71
CA PHE A 38 0.55 -22.87 -8.60
C PHE A 38 -0.34 -21.80 -7.98
N ILE A 39 -1.63 -22.09 -7.91
CA ILE A 39 -2.65 -21.18 -7.36
C ILE A 39 -3.44 -21.96 -6.31
N LYS A 40 -3.64 -21.34 -5.15
CA LYS A 40 -4.64 -21.78 -4.19
C LYS A 40 -5.96 -21.09 -4.50
N GLY A 41 -6.92 -21.85 -5.04
CA GLY A 41 -8.25 -21.34 -5.38
C GLY A 41 -9.14 -21.14 -4.16
N TYR A 42 -9.92 -20.07 -4.21
CA TYR A 42 -10.95 -19.74 -3.23
C TYR A 42 -12.27 -19.43 -3.94
N GLY A 43 -13.37 -19.49 -3.23
CA GLY A 43 -14.68 -19.22 -3.82
C GLY A 43 -15.81 -19.31 -2.81
N ALA A 44 -17.05 -19.25 -3.31
CA ALA A 44 -18.30 -19.36 -2.55
C ALA A 44 -18.27 -18.52 -1.25
N PRO A 45 -18.52 -17.19 -1.34
CA PRO A 45 -18.58 -16.30 -0.18
C PRO A 45 -19.47 -16.83 0.94
N GLY A 46 -19.04 -16.69 2.20
CA GLY A 46 -19.75 -17.19 3.37
C GLY A 46 -19.52 -18.66 3.67
N THR A 47 -18.64 -19.34 2.96
CA THR A 47 -18.26 -20.74 3.19
C THR A 47 -16.82 -20.87 3.65
N ARG A 48 -16.40 -22.08 4.04
CA ARG A 48 -15.03 -22.39 4.46
C ARG A 48 -14.00 -22.38 3.31
N ILE A 49 -14.45 -22.24 2.06
CA ILE A 49 -13.59 -22.09 0.89
C ILE A 49 -13.39 -20.61 0.47
N ALA A 50 -13.97 -19.68 1.22
CA ALA A 50 -13.62 -18.26 1.20
C ALA A 50 -12.59 -17.95 2.29
N HIS A 51 -12.08 -16.71 2.30
CA HIS A 51 -11.11 -16.25 3.29
C HIS A 51 -11.42 -14.83 3.79
N ASP A 52 -10.58 -14.34 4.71
CA ASP A 52 -10.81 -13.07 5.41
C ASP A 52 -9.88 -11.94 4.97
N TYR A 53 -9.10 -12.15 3.91
CA TYR A 53 -8.00 -11.25 3.57
C TYR A 53 -8.46 -9.79 3.34
N ASP A 54 -9.51 -9.59 2.53
CA ASP A 54 -10.05 -8.24 2.28
C ASP A 54 -10.66 -7.65 3.55
N ALA A 55 -11.41 -8.45 4.33
CA ALA A 55 -12.01 -8.00 5.59
C ALA A 55 -10.95 -7.44 6.56
N TRP A 56 -9.78 -8.09 6.62
CA TRP A 56 -8.71 -7.72 7.53
C TRP A 56 -7.76 -6.64 7.00
N ASN A 57 -7.67 -6.43 5.68
CA ASN A 57 -6.64 -5.59 5.08
C ASN A 57 -7.16 -4.37 4.31
N ASN A 58 -8.45 -4.26 4.03
CA ASN A 58 -9.01 -3.03 3.45
C ASN A 58 -8.65 -1.81 4.30
N PRO A 59 -8.34 -0.66 3.68
CA PRO A 59 -8.14 0.59 4.42
C PRO A 59 -9.35 0.97 5.26
N ASN A 60 -9.14 1.49 6.47
CA ASN A 60 -10.21 1.85 7.40
C ASN A 60 -11.23 2.84 6.81
N GLN A 61 -10.78 3.84 6.04
CA GLN A 61 -11.64 4.82 5.37
C GLN A 61 -12.64 4.19 4.39
N ASN A 62 -12.41 2.97 3.98
CA ASN A 62 -13.29 2.23 3.09
C ASN A 62 -13.90 1.00 3.77
N ALA A 63 -14.08 1.05 5.08
CA ALA A 63 -14.72 -0.02 5.83
C ALA A 63 -16.19 -0.22 5.39
N GLU A 64 -16.50 -1.41 4.91
CA GLU A 64 -17.79 -1.78 4.36
C GLU A 64 -18.67 -2.52 5.40
N GLY A 65 -18.32 -2.42 6.70
CA GLY A 65 -19.06 -3.02 7.80
C GLY A 65 -18.22 -3.79 8.82
N PHE A 66 -17.09 -4.35 8.42
CA PHE A 66 -16.23 -5.11 9.34
C PHE A 66 -15.24 -4.18 10.07
N PRO A 67 -15.02 -4.34 11.40
CA PRO A 67 -14.26 -3.38 12.20
C PRO A 67 -12.73 -3.53 12.12
N HIS A 68 -12.23 -4.66 11.59
CA HIS A 68 -10.79 -4.95 11.59
C HIS A 68 -10.19 -4.69 10.21
N ARG A 69 -9.61 -3.53 10.03
CA ARG A 69 -9.02 -3.07 8.76
C ARG A 69 -7.54 -2.74 8.92
N GLY A 70 -6.80 -2.81 7.80
CA GLY A 70 -5.39 -2.41 7.78
C GLY A 70 -4.47 -3.22 8.67
N ARG A 71 -4.75 -4.51 8.88
CA ARG A 71 -4.01 -5.39 9.81
C ARG A 71 -2.61 -5.72 9.36
N THR A 72 -2.38 -5.91 8.07
CA THR A 72 -1.06 -6.22 7.52
C THR A 72 -0.39 -4.91 7.09
N ASN A 73 0.67 -4.55 7.80
CA ASN A 73 1.41 -3.34 7.56
C ASN A 73 2.80 -3.67 7.01
N PRO A 74 3.08 -3.32 5.75
CA PRO A 74 4.44 -3.42 5.20
C PRO A 74 5.42 -2.58 6.00
N ILE A 75 6.59 -3.13 6.28
CA ILE A 75 7.67 -2.42 6.99
C ILE A 75 8.44 -1.51 6.03
N LEU A 76 9.12 -0.50 6.58
CA LEU A 76 9.85 0.50 5.79
C LEU A 76 10.96 -0.15 4.94
N GLU A 77 11.65 -1.14 5.49
CA GLU A 77 12.72 -1.86 4.79
C GLU A 77 12.22 -2.53 3.50
N LEU A 78 11.00 -3.11 3.52
CA LEU A 78 10.38 -3.64 2.30
C LEU A 78 10.05 -2.51 1.31
N ILE A 79 9.56 -1.37 1.81
CA ILE A 79 9.25 -0.22 0.96
C ILE A 79 10.51 0.32 0.30
N ASP A 80 11.62 0.39 1.01
CA ASP A 80 12.89 0.90 0.52
C ASP A 80 13.52 0.00 -0.56
N LEU A 81 13.23 -1.30 -0.54
CA LEU A 81 13.71 -2.27 -1.53
C LEU A 81 13.02 -2.19 -2.89
N TYR A 82 11.86 -1.52 -3.03
CA TYR A 82 11.28 -1.31 -4.35
C TYR A 82 12.22 -0.51 -5.24
N GLU A 83 12.33 -0.94 -6.51
CA GLU A 83 13.29 -0.36 -7.45
C GLU A 83 12.98 1.08 -7.82
N ASP A 84 14.01 1.79 -8.24
CA ASP A 84 13.89 3.10 -8.87
C ASP A 84 13.41 2.93 -10.30
N TYR A 85 12.25 3.52 -10.62
CA TYR A 85 11.69 3.50 -11.97
C TYR A 85 12.64 4.09 -13.03
N THR A 86 13.47 5.07 -12.66
CA THR A 86 14.42 5.75 -13.56
C THR A 86 15.78 5.06 -13.62
N ASN A 87 16.04 4.14 -12.69
CA ASN A 87 17.31 3.41 -12.59
C ASN A 87 17.07 1.93 -12.23
N PRO A 88 16.53 1.13 -13.16
CA PRO A 88 16.18 -0.27 -12.91
C PRO A 88 17.37 -1.09 -12.35
N GLY A 89 17.07 -2.00 -11.43
CA GLY A 89 18.04 -2.79 -10.72
C GLY A 89 18.64 -2.13 -9.47
N HIS A 90 18.24 -0.89 -9.17
CA HIS A 90 18.64 -0.17 -7.95
C HIS A 90 17.41 0.14 -7.10
N ALA A 91 17.53 -0.02 -5.80
CA ALA A 91 16.47 0.34 -4.87
C ALA A 91 16.23 1.86 -4.86
N ALA A 92 14.98 2.26 -4.59
CA ALA A 92 14.59 3.65 -4.40
C ALA A 92 14.21 3.90 -2.92
N PRO A 93 15.16 3.96 -1.99
CA PRO A 93 14.86 4.17 -0.59
C PRO A 93 14.21 5.54 -0.35
N ILE A 94 13.38 5.61 0.69
CA ILE A 94 12.76 6.87 1.10
C ILE A 94 13.82 7.76 1.78
N ILE A 95 14.05 8.93 1.21
CA ILE A 95 14.98 9.93 1.73
C ILE A 95 14.17 11.09 2.32
N THR A 96 14.17 11.20 3.64
CA THR A 96 13.38 12.21 4.37
C THR A 96 14.21 13.34 4.97
N THR A 97 15.53 13.28 4.91
CA THR A 97 16.43 14.25 5.49
C THR A 97 17.19 15.05 4.42
N GLU A 98 17.53 16.30 4.74
CA GLU A 98 18.22 17.22 3.82
C GLU A 98 19.63 16.75 3.43
N ASP A 99 20.29 15.94 4.27
CA ASP A 99 21.60 15.37 3.96
C ASP A 99 21.53 14.23 2.92
N GLY A 100 20.33 13.81 2.50
CA GLY A 100 20.12 12.81 1.47
C GLY A 100 20.46 11.37 1.87
N LYS A 101 20.68 11.10 3.14
CA LYS A 101 21.01 9.76 3.62
C LYS A 101 19.75 8.95 3.92
N VAL A 102 19.84 7.64 3.75
CA VAL A 102 18.80 6.69 4.17
C VAL A 102 18.80 6.62 5.69
N SER A 103 17.64 6.77 6.31
CA SER A 103 17.51 6.93 7.76
C SER A 103 17.92 5.71 8.58
N ASP A 104 17.75 4.51 8.05
CA ASP A 104 18.07 3.24 8.73
C ASP A 104 19.58 2.97 8.85
N ASN A 105 20.40 3.50 7.93
CA ASN A 105 21.85 3.28 7.94
C ASN A 105 22.60 3.96 9.10
N GLU A 106 22.03 5.03 9.67
CA GLU A 106 22.69 5.83 10.71
C GLU A 106 21.81 6.05 11.95
N GLY A 107 20.63 5.43 11.99
CA GLY A 107 19.68 5.58 13.09
C GLY A 107 19.05 6.97 13.17
N TYR A 108 18.45 7.28 14.33
CA TYR A 108 17.79 8.56 14.58
C TYR A 108 18.83 9.70 14.66
N ARG A 109 18.61 10.73 13.84
CA ARG A 109 19.49 11.91 13.74
C ARG A 109 18.72 13.20 14.00
N PRO A 110 18.45 13.55 15.26
CA PRO A 110 17.56 14.65 15.63
C PRO A 110 18.05 16.04 15.24
N TYR A 111 19.32 16.17 14.88
CA TYR A 111 19.96 17.41 14.46
C TYR A 111 20.02 17.61 12.94
N VAL A 112 19.53 16.65 12.17
CA VAL A 112 19.43 16.76 10.72
C VAL A 112 18.03 17.22 10.35
N ALA A 113 17.93 18.27 9.55
CA ALA A 113 16.65 18.80 9.11
C ALA A 113 15.91 17.83 8.21
N TYR A 114 14.60 17.72 8.38
CA TYR A 114 13.74 16.95 7.49
C TYR A 114 13.43 17.72 6.21
N ARG A 115 13.34 16.99 5.10
CA ARG A 115 12.84 17.53 3.85
C ARG A 115 11.36 17.86 3.96
N HIS A 116 10.98 18.93 3.28
CA HIS A 116 9.60 19.31 3.07
C HIS A 116 9.18 18.91 1.66
N PHE A 117 8.00 18.31 1.55
CA PHE A 117 7.41 17.90 0.28
C PHE A 117 6.06 18.59 0.12
N ASP A 118 5.70 18.97 -1.11
CA ASP A 118 4.43 19.63 -1.40
C ASP A 118 3.23 18.67 -1.26
N SER A 119 3.47 17.39 -1.43
CA SER A 119 2.46 16.35 -1.24
C SER A 119 3.06 15.06 -0.69
N PRO A 120 2.28 14.25 0.05
CA PRO A 120 2.73 12.93 0.53
C PRO A 120 3.15 11.97 -0.58
N GLU A 121 2.61 12.11 -1.78
CA GLU A 121 2.90 11.25 -2.93
C GLU A 121 4.30 11.50 -3.51
N GLU A 122 4.83 12.71 -3.34
CA GLU A 122 6.10 13.10 -3.91
C GLU A 122 7.27 12.25 -3.40
N ILE A 123 7.21 11.80 -2.17
CA ILE A 123 8.20 10.91 -1.56
C ILE A 123 8.37 9.60 -2.35
N PHE A 124 7.32 9.15 -3.03
CA PHE A 124 7.26 7.85 -3.71
C PHE A 124 7.43 7.92 -5.23
N LYS A 125 7.62 9.09 -5.81
CA LYS A 125 7.57 9.31 -7.27
C LYS A 125 8.58 8.47 -8.08
N HIS A 126 9.66 8.04 -7.46
CA HIS A 126 10.71 7.25 -8.12
C HIS A 126 10.50 5.72 -8.00
N LYS A 127 9.50 5.27 -7.27
CA LYS A 127 9.25 3.84 -7.10
C LYS A 127 8.68 3.20 -8.35
N ASP A 128 8.99 1.92 -8.56
CA ASP A 128 8.48 1.16 -9.68
C ASP A 128 6.98 0.83 -9.58
N ALA A 129 6.43 0.28 -10.67
CA ALA A 129 5.01 -0.05 -10.78
C ALA A 129 4.54 -1.07 -9.73
N ARG A 130 5.42 -1.97 -9.25
CA ARG A 130 5.10 -2.99 -8.24
C ARG A 130 4.78 -2.35 -6.90
N PHE A 131 5.48 -1.27 -6.51
CA PHE A 131 5.14 -0.50 -5.32
C PHE A 131 3.70 0.00 -5.38
N PHE A 132 3.35 0.72 -6.44
CA PHE A 132 2.01 1.31 -6.61
C PHE A 132 0.90 0.26 -6.75
N ALA A 133 1.25 -0.94 -7.22
CA ALA A 133 0.31 -2.06 -7.33
C ALA A 133 0.08 -2.80 -6.00
N CYS A 134 1.11 -2.90 -5.15
CA CYS A 134 1.10 -3.76 -3.96
C CYS A 134 0.88 -3.02 -2.65
N ILE A 135 1.13 -1.70 -2.60
CA ILE A 135 1.15 -0.91 -1.37
C ILE A 135 0.09 0.18 -1.44
N THR A 136 -0.66 0.33 -0.34
CA THR A 136 -1.45 1.53 -0.07
C THR A 136 -0.59 2.46 0.76
N TYR A 137 -0.29 3.63 0.21
CA TYR A 137 0.57 4.66 0.76
C TYR A 137 -0.21 5.96 0.98
N PRO A 138 0.33 6.95 1.70
CA PRO A 138 -0.35 8.23 1.93
C PRO A 138 -0.88 8.86 0.64
N ASN A 139 -2.16 9.23 0.64
CA ASN A 139 -2.92 9.77 -0.48
C ASN A 139 -3.16 8.85 -1.69
N SER A 140 -2.73 7.60 -1.66
CA SER A 140 -3.12 6.64 -2.71
C SER A 140 -4.64 6.46 -2.77
N VAL A 141 -5.15 6.12 -3.94
CA VAL A 141 -6.60 5.94 -4.14
C VAL A 141 -6.97 4.47 -4.01
N TRP A 142 -8.00 4.19 -3.21
CA TRP A 142 -8.63 2.88 -3.05
C TRP A 142 -10.15 3.00 -3.21
N LYS A 143 -10.75 2.26 -4.13
CA LYS A 143 -12.20 2.31 -4.43
C LYS A 143 -12.73 3.74 -4.58
N GLY A 144 -11.98 4.59 -5.30
CA GLY A 144 -12.33 5.98 -5.55
C GLY A 144 -12.14 6.94 -4.37
N LYS A 145 -11.66 6.47 -3.21
CA LYS A 145 -11.36 7.32 -2.05
C LYS A 145 -9.86 7.51 -1.88
N LYS A 146 -9.43 8.73 -1.62
CA LYS A 146 -8.07 9.05 -1.22
C LYS A 146 -7.83 8.55 0.22
N ILE A 147 -6.82 7.72 0.41
CA ILE A 147 -6.51 7.13 1.70
C ILE A 147 -5.59 8.05 2.48
N VAL A 148 -6.09 8.64 3.55
CA VAL A 148 -5.33 9.53 4.43
C VAL A 148 -4.53 8.69 5.42
N ILE A 149 -3.21 8.72 5.28
CA ILE A 149 -2.27 8.13 6.24
C ILE A 149 -1.39 9.27 6.72
N GLN A 150 -1.54 9.65 7.99
CA GLN A 150 -0.90 10.83 8.56
C GLN A 150 -0.61 10.57 10.03
N GLY A 151 0.56 10.94 10.50
CA GLY A 151 1.04 10.69 11.86
C GLY A 151 1.22 11.96 12.71
N GLY A 152 0.80 13.12 12.21
CA GLY A 152 0.93 14.38 12.93
C GLY A 152 0.59 15.60 12.08
N VAL A 153 0.64 16.76 12.72
CA VAL A 153 0.51 18.08 12.10
C VAL A 153 1.63 18.97 12.62
N ILE A 154 2.34 19.63 11.73
CA ILE A 154 3.27 20.71 12.10
C ILE A 154 2.45 22.00 12.19
N LYS A 155 2.40 22.59 13.38
CA LYS A 155 1.70 23.84 13.64
C LYS A 155 2.43 25.04 13.00
N PRO A 156 1.76 26.19 12.80
CA PRO A 156 2.39 27.38 12.23
C PRO A 156 3.62 27.89 12.98
N ASN A 157 3.72 27.60 14.28
CA ASN A 157 4.88 27.92 15.12
C ASN A 157 6.03 26.91 15.02
N GLY A 158 5.90 25.88 14.19
CA GLY A 158 6.90 24.82 14.00
C GLY A 158 6.75 23.61 14.93
N ASP A 159 5.85 23.64 15.91
CA ASP A 159 5.67 22.53 16.84
C ASP A 159 4.97 21.33 16.15
N LEU A 160 5.50 20.12 16.35
CA LEU A 160 4.86 18.90 15.95
C LEU A 160 3.76 18.51 16.95
N MET A 161 2.53 18.36 16.45
CA MET A 161 1.43 17.75 17.18
C MET A 161 1.25 16.30 16.69
N SER A 162 1.68 15.31 17.47
CA SER A 162 1.62 13.88 17.15
C SER A 162 0.65 13.08 18.01
N SER A 163 0.09 13.69 19.08
CA SER A 163 -1.00 13.10 19.87
C SER A 163 -2.36 13.40 19.24
N PRO A 164 -3.39 12.54 19.44
CA PRO A 164 -4.73 12.81 18.93
C PRO A 164 -5.23 14.22 19.31
N GLY A 165 -5.68 14.98 18.31
CA GLY A 165 -6.16 16.35 18.54
C GLY A 165 -6.36 17.12 17.24
N ALA A 166 -6.66 18.40 17.39
CA ALA A 166 -6.86 19.33 16.28
C ALA A 166 -6.18 20.68 16.54
N CYS A 167 -5.83 21.40 15.48
CA CYS A 167 -5.44 22.78 15.53
C CYS A 167 -6.17 23.60 14.47
N GLU A 168 -6.45 24.86 14.78
CA GLU A 168 -7.07 25.82 13.88
C GLU A 168 -6.00 26.66 13.19
N HIS A 169 -6.13 26.88 11.89
CA HIS A 169 -5.33 27.81 11.14
C HIS A 169 -6.11 28.36 9.95
N ASN A 170 -6.17 29.69 9.82
CA ASN A 170 -6.87 30.40 8.75
C ASN A 170 -8.33 29.92 8.56
N GLY A 171 -9.07 29.73 9.67
CA GLY A 171 -10.47 29.30 9.65
C GLY A 171 -10.70 27.84 9.25
N LYS A 172 -9.64 27.02 9.18
CA LYS A 172 -9.71 25.61 8.87
C LYS A 172 -9.17 24.77 10.02
N THR A 173 -9.87 23.69 10.36
CA THR A 173 -9.46 22.71 11.36
C THR A 173 -8.58 21.64 10.71
N TYR A 174 -7.42 21.38 11.31
CA TYR A 174 -6.48 20.32 10.93
C TYR A 174 -6.40 19.30 12.05
N TYR A 175 -6.69 18.06 11.74
CA TYR A 175 -6.63 16.95 12.69
C TYR A 175 -5.31 16.20 12.57
N THR A 176 -4.74 15.79 13.70
CA THR A 176 -3.44 15.12 13.80
C THR A 176 -3.32 13.94 12.83
N PHE A 177 -4.39 13.14 12.70
CA PHE A 177 -4.40 11.96 11.83
C PHE A 177 -5.25 12.15 10.56
N GLY A 178 -5.49 13.39 10.17
CA GLY A 178 -6.18 13.73 8.92
C GLY A 178 -7.68 13.92 9.03
N ALA A 179 -8.33 13.38 10.08
CA ALA A 179 -9.77 13.54 10.31
C ALA A 179 -10.16 13.41 11.77
N GLN A 180 -11.38 13.83 12.12
CA GLN A 180 -11.89 13.83 13.49
C GLN A 180 -12.18 12.40 14.01
N PHE A 181 -12.60 11.50 13.14
CA PHE A 181 -12.99 10.14 13.50
C PHE A 181 -12.12 9.10 12.80
N SER A 182 -11.78 8.02 13.50
CA SER A 182 -10.92 6.97 13.00
C SER A 182 -11.40 6.29 11.71
N LYS A 183 -12.68 6.34 11.41
CA LYS A 183 -13.24 5.83 10.14
C LYS A 183 -12.92 6.71 8.92
N ASP A 184 -12.47 7.93 9.13
CA ASP A 184 -12.19 8.90 8.08
C ASP A 184 -10.70 8.97 7.70
N TYR A 185 -9.83 8.23 8.40
CA TYR A 185 -8.39 8.12 8.11
C TYR A 185 -7.86 6.70 8.40
N SER A 186 -6.66 6.41 7.94
CA SER A 186 -6.00 5.10 8.10
C SER A 186 -4.62 5.22 8.76
N GLY A 187 -4.30 6.35 9.32
CA GLY A 187 -2.99 6.69 9.88
C GLY A 187 -2.79 6.29 11.35
N PHE A 188 -1.73 6.83 11.94
CA PHE A 188 -1.23 6.47 13.27
C PHE A 188 -2.08 7.01 14.41
N ASP A 189 -2.92 6.20 15.02
CA ASP A 189 -3.59 6.58 16.27
C ASP A 189 -3.50 5.50 17.37
N GLY A 190 -2.79 4.41 17.09
CA GLY A 190 -2.66 3.27 17.99
C GLY A 190 -3.88 2.36 18.00
N THR A 191 -4.93 2.65 17.24
CA THR A 191 -6.09 1.76 17.11
C THR A 191 -5.76 0.55 16.22
N PRO A 192 -6.47 -0.57 16.38
CA PRO A 192 -6.23 -1.75 15.56
C PRO A 192 -6.61 -1.59 14.09
N ASN A 193 -7.29 -0.51 13.70
CA ASN A 193 -7.80 -0.27 12.35
C ASN A 193 -6.94 0.69 11.52
N CYS A 194 -5.83 1.15 12.07
CA CYS A 194 -4.92 2.10 11.44
C CYS A 194 -3.53 1.50 11.25
N THR A 195 -2.79 1.99 10.27
CA THR A 195 -1.42 1.53 10.06
C THR A 195 -0.49 1.93 11.20
N ARG A 196 0.50 1.08 11.49
CA ARG A 196 1.58 1.35 12.43
C ARG A 196 2.91 1.66 11.76
N THR A 197 2.98 1.50 10.43
CA THR A 197 4.21 1.69 9.65
C THR A 197 4.11 2.84 8.64
N GLY A 198 2.92 3.41 8.46
CA GLY A 198 2.64 4.40 7.41
C GLY A 198 2.17 3.78 6.10
N PHE A 199 2.10 2.45 6.02
CA PHE A 199 1.71 1.71 4.82
C PHE A 199 0.69 0.64 5.14
N LEU A 200 -0.14 0.28 4.13
CA LEU A 200 -1.06 -0.84 4.19
C LEU A 200 -0.82 -1.76 3.00
N MET A 201 -1.17 -3.02 3.16
CA MET A 201 -1.11 -3.99 2.06
C MET A 201 -2.20 -3.70 1.02
N ARG A 202 -1.85 -3.80 -0.27
CA ARG A 202 -2.80 -3.74 -1.38
C ARG A 202 -2.78 -5.02 -2.24
N LYS A 203 -1.64 -5.71 -2.32
CA LYS A 203 -1.51 -6.95 -3.09
C LYS A 203 -2.58 -7.95 -2.67
N PHE A 204 -3.24 -8.60 -3.63
CA PHE A 204 -4.38 -9.52 -3.47
C PHE A 204 -5.71 -8.88 -3.00
N LEU A 205 -5.75 -7.59 -2.66
CA LEU A 205 -7.02 -6.93 -2.38
C LEU A 205 -7.75 -6.63 -3.70
N ASN A 206 -9.01 -7.05 -3.79
CA ASN A 206 -9.81 -6.85 -4.99
C ASN A 206 -10.76 -5.66 -4.82
N GLU A 207 -10.54 -4.60 -5.59
CA GLU A 207 -11.36 -3.38 -5.56
C GLU A 207 -12.82 -3.61 -5.98
N ASN A 208 -13.09 -4.68 -6.72
CA ASN A 208 -14.43 -5.03 -7.18
C ASN A 208 -15.25 -5.84 -6.16
N LEU A 209 -14.60 -6.35 -5.10
CA LEU A 209 -15.32 -7.09 -4.05
C LEU A 209 -15.87 -6.13 -2.99
N THR A 210 -17.14 -6.33 -2.62
CA THR A 210 -17.73 -5.73 -1.43
C THR A 210 -17.64 -6.73 -0.28
N VAL A 211 -16.89 -6.37 0.76
CA VAL A 211 -16.63 -7.25 1.91
C VAL A 211 -17.10 -6.57 3.19
N THR A 212 -18.20 -7.07 3.74
CA THR A 212 -18.85 -6.49 4.93
C THR A 212 -18.65 -7.33 6.20
N LYS A 213 -18.13 -8.53 6.08
CA LYS A 213 -17.84 -9.46 7.18
C LYS A 213 -16.77 -10.47 6.77
N GLU A 214 -16.39 -11.34 7.70
CA GLU A 214 -15.47 -12.47 7.46
C GLU A 214 -16.03 -13.45 6.42
N LEU A 215 -15.14 -14.26 5.84
CA LEU A 215 -15.41 -15.30 4.84
C LEU A 215 -16.13 -14.79 3.59
N GLN A 216 -15.79 -13.59 3.13
CA GLN A 216 -16.33 -13.03 1.88
C GLN A 216 -15.25 -12.81 0.81
N SER A 217 -13.98 -12.90 1.14
CA SER A 217 -12.90 -12.78 0.16
C SER A 217 -12.80 -14.07 -0.66
N THR A 218 -12.74 -13.91 -1.98
CA THR A 218 -12.68 -15.01 -2.95
C THR A 218 -11.53 -14.89 -3.93
N THR A 219 -10.62 -13.95 -3.70
CA THR A 219 -9.42 -13.76 -4.52
C THR A 219 -8.48 -14.94 -4.34
N ASP A 220 -8.09 -15.58 -5.44
CA ASP A 220 -7.14 -16.68 -5.44
C ASP A 220 -5.74 -16.21 -5.04
N PHE A 221 -5.00 -17.04 -4.31
CA PHE A 221 -3.61 -16.77 -4.00
C PHE A 221 -2.68 -17.51 -4.96
N MET A 222 -1.88 -16.73 -5.67
CA MET A 222 -0.81 -17.25 -6.52
C MET A 222 0.44 -17.49 -5.66
N ASP A 223 0.70 -18.76 -5.35
CA ASP A 223 1.82 -19.17 -4.50
C ASP A 223 3.13 -19.28 -5.30
N PHE A 224 3.05 -19.66 -6.59
CA PHE A 224 4.21 -19.79 -7.45
C PHE A 224 3.89 -19.39 -8.88
N ARG A 225 4.77 -18.63 -9.53
CA ARG A 225 4.58 -18.09 -10.87
C ARG A 225 5.82 -18.18 -11.75
N TYR A 226 5.63 -18.08 -13.06
CA TYR A 226 6.70 -18.20 -14.05
C TYR A 226 7.82 -17.16 -13.86
N ALA A 227 7.49 -15.94 -13.42
CA ALA A 227 8.49 -14.92 -13.12
C ALA A 227 9.53 -15.39 -12.08
N GLU A 228 9.14 -16.20 -11.10
CA GLU A 228 10.07 -16.73 -10.09
C GLU A 228 11.03 -17.74 -10.69
N ILE A 229 10.58 -18.53 -11.68
CA ILE A 229 11.47 -19.42 -12.44
C ILE A 229 12.53 -18.58 -13.17
N LEU A 230 12.10 -17.50 -13.86
CA LEU A 230 13.02 -16.63 -14.60
C LEU A 230 14.04 -15.90 -13.71
N LEU A 231 13.67 -15.59 -12.48
CA LEU A 231 14.57 -14.94 -11.52
C LEU A 231 15.59 -15.90 -10.89
N ASN A 232 15.30 -17.22 -10.94
CA ASN A 232 16.17 -18.25 -10.35
C ASN A 232 17.14 -18.89 -11.36
N PHE A 233 17.07 -18.47 -12.64
CA PHE A 233 17.99 -18.88 -13.71
C PHE A 233 18.95 -17.75 -14.08
#